data_8c0d4efee433db5f94e3f2e13cd4be4a
#
_entry.id   8c0d4efee433db5f94e3f2e13cd4be4a
#
_cell.length_a   1.000
_cell.length_b   1.000
_cell.length_c   1.000
_cell.angle_alpha   90.00
_cell.angle_beta   90.00
_cell.angle_gamma   90.00
#
_symmetry.space_group_name_H-M   'P 1'
#
loop_
_entity.id
_entity.type
_entity.pdbx_description
1 polymer ?
#
loop_
_entity_poly.entity_id
_entity_poly.type
_entity_poly.pdbx_seq_one_letter_code
_entity_poly.pdbx_strand_id
1 'polypeptide(L)'
;MKIRDVMTPDIDVVARDDTLTTAAQLMADLDCEALPVSDNNRLAGVITGRDIGMRVVAEGCDPKQVTVGQAMTTDALYCFENEPVDSVAQKMTEWWVRRLPVVTRDKRLIGVVSLADMASPKTAPEVTGAGTRSSRPLPRADRTVWATRPVRKETVAV
;
A
#
# COMPACT_ATOMS: atom_id res chain seq x y z
N MET A 1 -6.50 -11.38 -19.10
CA MET A 1 -7.03 -10.58 -17.98
C MET A 1 -5.92 -9.66 -17.50
N LYS A 2 -6.20 -8.40 -17.36
CA LYS A 2 -5.26 -7.37 -16.91
C LYS A 2 -5.53 -6.97 -15.47
N ILE A 3 -4.54 -6.36 -14.83
CA ILE A 3 -4.67 -5.93 -13.43
C ILE A 3 -5.87 -5.03 -13.20
N ARG A 4 -6.15 -4.10 -14.12
CA ARG A 4 -7.34 -3.22 -14.03
C ARG A 4 -8.68 -3.95 -13.95
N ASP A 5 -8.74 -5.20 -14.43
CA ASP A 5 -9.97 -5.99 -14.44
C ASP A 5 -10.26 -6.65 -13.07
N VAL A 6 -9.22 -6.74 -12.22
CA VAL A 6 -9.30 -7.44 -10.92
C VAL A 6 -8.94 -6.55 -9.72
N MET A 7 -8.32 -5.37 -9.93
CA MET A 7 -7.92 -4.47 -8.87
C MET A 7 -9.12 -3.90 -8.10
N THR A 8 -8.86 -3.45 -6.88
CA THR A 8 -9.79 -2.61 -6.10
C THR A 8 -9.44 -1.15 -6.38
N PRO A 9 -10.35 -0.37 -6.99
CA PRO A 9 -10.17 1.06 -7.17
C PRO A 9 -10.41 1.83 -5.86
N ASP A 10 -10.13 3.14 -5.87
CA ASP A 10 -10.44 4.08 -4.79
C ASP A 10 -9.87 3.64 -3.42
N ILE A 11 -8.57 3.50 -3.37
CA ILE A 11 -7.87 3.15 -2.14
C ILE A 11 -7.62 4.38 -1.26
N ASP A 12 -7.58 4.13 0.05
CA ASP A 12 -7.15 5.14 1.00
C ASP A 12 -5.64 5.37 0.88
N VAL A 13 -5.25 6.64 0.81
CA VAL A 13 -3.89 7.11 0.68
C VAL A 13 -3.61 8.23 1.66
N VAL A 14 -2.36 8.48 1.97
CA VAL A 14 -1.92 9.68 2.68
C VAL A 14 -1.14 10.58 1.74
N ALA A 15 -1.23 11.87 1.97
CA ALA A 15 -0.44 12.85 1.24
C ALA A 15 0.98 12.91 1.84
N ARG A 16 1.93 13.28 1.00
CA ARG A 16 3.32 13.46 1.42
C ARG A 16 3.48 14.49 2.56
N ASP A 17 2.63 15.52 2.56
CA ASP A 17 2.65 16.60 3.54
C ASP A 17 1.84 16.31 4.80
N ASP A 18 1.10 15.21 4.85
CA ASP A 18 0.37 14.80 6.05
C ASP A 18 1.36 14.48 7.19
N THR A 19 0.90 14.69 8.43
CA THR A 19 1.68 14.30 9.61
C THR A 19 1.64 12.79 9.81
N LEU A 20 2.64 12.27 10.51
CA LEU A 20 2.65 10.85 10.86
C LEU A 20 1.54 10.47 11.84
N THR A 21 1.08 11.41 12.66
CA THR A 21 -0.11 11.20 13.50
C THR A 21 -1.33 10.92 12.63
N THR A 22 -1.54 11.69 11.57
CA THR A 22 -2.64 11.48 10.60
C THR A 22 -2.52 10.11 9.93
N ALA A 23 -1.34 9.72 9.49
CA ALA A 23 -1.11 8.41 8.87
C ALA A 23 -1.38 7.27 9.85
N ALA A 24 -0.91 7.38 11.10
CA ALA A 24 -1.13 6.37 12.14
C ALA A 24 -2.62 6.23 12.50
N GLN A 25 -3.35 7.33 12.58
CA GLN A 25 -4.81 7.31 12.81
C GLN A 25 -5.55 6.61 11.67
N LEU A 26 -5.19 6.89 10.42
CA LEU A 26 -5.79 6.24 9.27
C LEU A 26 -5.47 4.73 9.25
N MET A 27 -4.24 4.33 9.57
CA MET A 27 -3.88 2.92 9.72
C MET A 27 -4.71 2.23 10.80
N ALA A 28 -4.95 2.90 11.94
CA ALA A 28 -5.78 2.36 13.02
C ALA A 28 -7.24 2.22 12.60
N ASP A 29 -7.80 3.21 11.93
CA ASP A 29 -9.19 3.21 11.46
C ASP A 29 -9.45 2.13 10.39
N LEU A 30 -8.47 1.89 9.54
CA LEU A 30 -8.54 0.88 8.47
C LEU A 30 -8.04 -0.50 8.89
N ASP A 31 -7.50 -0.64 10.11
CA ASP A 31 -6.82 -1.85 10.59
C ASP A 31 -5.75 -2.37 9.59
N CYS A 32 -4.92 -1.46 9.11
CA CYS A 32 -3.83 -1.77 8.18
C CYS A 32 -2.49 -1.27 8.73
N GLU A 33 -1.40 -1.90 8.29
CA GLU A 33 -0.03 -1.58 8.75
C GLU A 33 0.74 -0.69 7.77
N ALA A 34 0.17 -0.39 6.63
CA ALA A 34 0.82 0.39 5.60
C ALA A 34 -0.18 1.13 4.71
N LEU A 35 0.24 2.27 4.21
CA LEU A 35 -0.54 3.10 3.30
C LEU A 35 0.34 3.57 2.13
N PRO A 36 -0.20 3.59 0.91
CA PRO A 36 0.44 4.29 -0.19
C PRO A 36 0.51 5.78 0.10
N VAL A 37 1.61 6.40 -0.29
CA VAL A 37 1.81 7.84 -0.19
C VAL A 37 1.63 8.46 -1.57
N SER A 38 0.75 9.43 -1.64
CA SER A 38 0.45 10.17 -2.88
C SER A 38 1.09 11.56 -2.85
N ASP A 39 1.66 11.95 -3.97
CA ASP A 39 2.11 13.30 -4.25
C ASP A 39 1.56 13.70 -5.63
N ASN A 40 0.66 14.69 -5.66
CA ASN A 40 -0.05 15.10 -6.88
C ASN A 40 -0.71 13.92 -7.64
N ASN A 41 -1.43 13.06 -6.93
CA ASN A 41 -2.05 11.83 -7.43
C ASN A 41 -1.09 10.77 -7.97
N ARG A 42 0.21 10.94 -7.80
CA ARG A 42 1.23 9.96 -8.17
C ARG A 42 1.72 9.21 -6.96
N LEU A 43 2.09 7.95 -7.16
CA LEU A 43 2.69 7.15 -6.11
C LEU A 43 4.09 7.70 -5.78
N ALA A 44 4.23 8.24 -4.57
CA ALA A 44 5.51 8.77 -4.05
C ALA A 44 6.28 7.73 -3.24
N GLY A 45 5.57 6.83 -2.57
CA GLY A 45 6.17 5.82 -1.72
C GLY A 45 5.13 5.06 -0.90
N VAL A 46 5.57 4.42 0.15
CA VAL A 46 4.73 3.71 1.13
C VAL A 46 5.18 4.11 2.53
N ILE A 47 4.24 4.34 3.42
CA ILE A 47 4.49 4.52 4.85
C ILE A 47 3.95 3.32 5.63
N THR A 48 4.77 2.76 6.49
CA THR A 48 4.43 1.61 7.32
C THR A 48 4.46 1.96 8.80
N GLY A 49 3.74 1.18 9.62
CA GLY A 49 3.86 1.30 11.07
C GLY A 49 5.29 1.08 11.58
N ARG A 50 6.06 0.24 10.89
CA ARG A 50 7.47 0.05 11.17
C ARG A 50 8.30 1.30 10.88
N ASP A 51 8.06 2.00 9.77
CA ASP A 51 8.73 3.26 9.47
C ASP A 51 8.48 4.29 10.57
N ILE A 52 7.24 4.40 11.04
CA ILE A 52 6.87 5.31 12.14
C ILE A 52 7.61 4.92 13.42
N GLY A 53 7.61 3.63 13.78
CA GLY A 53 8.30 3.15 14.97
C GLY A 53 9.80 3.36 14.94
N MET A 54 10.46 3.00 13.84
CA MET A 54 11.91 2.98 13.72
C MET A 54 12.51 4.36 13.40
N ARG A 55 11.82 5.17 12.62
CA ARG A 55 12.35 6.45 12.13
C ARG A 55 11.86 7.66 12.93
N VAL A 56 10.83 7.50 13.71
CA VAL A 56 10.21 8.61 14.46
C VAL A 56 10.23 8.33 15.94
N VAL A 57 9.58 7.28 16.40
CA VAL A 57 9.49 6.98 17.84
C VAL A 57 10.86 6.63 18.41
N ALA A 58 11.62 5.77 17.75
CA ALA A 58 12.96 5.37 18.20
C ALA A 58 13.95 6.54 18.23
N GLU A 59 13.80 7.49 17.30
CA GLU A 59 14.64 8.71 17.23
C GLU A 59 14.16 9.82 18.16
N GLY A 60 13.09 9.61 18.91
CA GLY A 60 12.54 10.61 19.85
C GLY A 60 11.89 11.82 19.17
N CYS A 61 11.48 11.68 17.91
CA CYS A 61 10.78 12.72 17.17
C CYS A 61 9.29 12.77 17.52
N ASP A 62 8.70 13.96 17.45
CA ASP A 62 7.25 14.13 17.61
C ASP A 62 6.52 13.80 16.29
N PRO A 63 5.66 12.76 16.25
CA PRO A 63 4.92 12.40 15.05
C PRO A 63 3.94 13.47 14.57
N LYS A 64 3.61 14.46 15.40
CA LYS A 64 2.81 15.63 14.99
C LYS A 64 3.61 16.65 14.19
N GLN A 65 4.93 16.62 14.27
CA GLN A 65 5.83 17.55 13.60
C GLN A 65 6.51 16.92 12.38
N VAL A 66 6.58 15.60 12.30
CA VAL A 66 7.21 14.88 11.20
C VAL A 66 6.16 14.58 10.13
N THR A 67 6.51 14.86 8.87
CA THR A 67 5.64 14.56 7.73
C THR A 67 5.83 13.11 7.24
N VAL A 68 4.81 12.60 6.58
CA VAL A 68 4.87 11.29 5.90
C VAL A 68 6.05 11.24 4.92
N GLY A 69 6.26 12.29 4.15
CA GLY A 69 7.37 12.39 3.18
C GLY A 69 8.75 12.24 3.79
N GLN A 70 8.93 12.65 5.04
CA GLN A 70 10.20 12.54 5.76
C GLN A 70 10.49 11.12 6.26
N ALA A 71 9.46 10.33 6.53
CA ALA A 71 9.58 9.00 7.13
C ALA A 71 9.26 7.85 6.16
N MET A 72 8.64 8.13 5.03
CA MET A 72 8.22 7.10 4.06
C MET A 72 9.40 6.37 3.43
N THR A 73 9.10 5.19 2.88
CA THR A 73 9.98 4.44 1.98
C THR A 73 9.65 4.82 0.55
N THR A 74 10.64 5.33 -0.20
CA THR A 74 10.46 5.80 -1.59
C THR A 74 10.51 4.69 -2.63
N ASP A 75 11.22 3.59 -2.35
CA ASP A 75 11.32 2.42 -3.23
C ASP A 75 10.10 1.49 -3.09
N ALA A 76 8.91 2.04 -3.29
CA ALA A 76 7.69 1.24 -3.27
C ALA A 76 7.63 0.34 -4.50
N LEU A 77 7.26 -0.92 -4.28
CA LEU A 77 6.91 -1.83 -5.37
C LEU A 77 5.51 -1.48 -5.86
N TYR A 78 5.28 -1.59 -7.16
CA TYR A 78 3.98 -1.33 -7.80
C TYR A 78 3.83 -2.16 -9.07
N CYS A 79 2.63 -2.19 -9.60
CA CYS A 79 2.36 -2.74 -10.93
C CYS A 79 1.55 -1.74 -11.77
N PHE A 80 1.60 -1.94 -13.08
CA PHE A 80 0.79 -1.14 -14.00
C PHE A 80 -0.57 -1.79 -14.23
N GLU A 81 -1.58 -0.95 -14.45
CA GLU A 81 -2.96 -1.39 -14.68
C GLU A 81 -3.13 -2.33 -15.88
N ASN A 82 -2.25 -2.23 -16.86
CA ASN A 82 -2.33 -3.00 -18.11
C ASN A 82 -1.43 -4.24 -18.12
N GLU A 83 -0.73 -4.54 -17.03
CA GLU A 83 0.05 -5.78 -16.90
C GLU A 83 -0.87 -7.00 -16.84
N PRO A 84 -0.43 -8.14 -17.40
CA PRO A 84 -1.14 -9.41 -17.23
C PRO A 84 -1.18 -9.85 -15.77
N VAL A 85 -2.33 -10.37 -15.32
CA VAL A 85 -2.52 -10.86 -13.94
C VAL A 85 -1.47 -11.89 -13.55
N ASP A 86 -1.20 -12.88 -14.42
CA ASP A 86 -0.23 -13.95 -14.13
C ASP A 86 1.19 -13.42 -13.92
N SER A 87 1.59 -12.41 -14.70
CA SER A 87 2.90 -11.76 -14.57
C SER A 87 3.04 -11.05 -13.23
N VAL A 88 2.00 -10.36 -12.80
CA VAL A 88 2.01 -9.64 -11.52
C VAL A 88 1.94 -10.61 -10.34
N ALA A 89 1.17 -11.67 -10.43
CA ALA A 89 1.12 -12.73 -9.41
C ALA A 89 2.50 -13.38 -9.21
N GLN A 90 3.22 -13.63 -10.29
CA GLN A 90 4.60 -14.14 -10.20
C GLN A 90 5.53 -13.14 -9.52
N LYS A 91 5.50 -11.87 -9.92
CA LYS A 91 6.29 -10.80 -9.26
C LYS A 91 5.99 -10.72 -7.77
N MET A 92 4.71 -10.77 -7.39
CA MET A 92 4.31 -10.71 -5.97
C MET A 92 4.86 -11.89 -5.18
N THR A 93 4.89 -13.07 -5.79
CA THR A 93 5.49 -14.27 -5.17
C THR A 93 6.99 -14.12 -5.00
N GLU A 94 7.70 -13.65 -6.03
CA GLU A 94 9.15 -13.42 -6.00
C GLU A 94 9.55 -12.33 -4.99
N TRP A 95 8.71 -11.31 -4.82
CA TRP A 95 8.94 -10.20 -3.91
C TRP A 95 8.40 -10.44 -2.49
N TRP A 96 7.73 -11.55 -2.26
CA TRP A 96 7.11 -11.89 -0.97
C TRP A 96 6.10 -10.85 -0.50
N VAL A 97 5.34 -10.28 -1.42
CA VAL A 97 4.31 -9.28 -1.13
C VAL A 97 2.93 -9.80 -1.48
N ARG A 98 1.94 -9.41 -0.69
CA ARG A 98 0.56 -9.83 -0.87
C ARG A 98 -0.32 -8.79 -1.54
N ARG A 99 0.12 -7.56 -1.58
CA ARG A 99 -0.58 -6.43 -2.20
C ARG A 99 0.40 -5.52 -2.92
N LEU A 100 -0.06 -4.93 -4.01
CA LEU A 100 0.68 -3.95 -4.79
C LEU A 100 -0.22 -2.76 -5.11
N PRO A 101 0.29 -1.53 -4.96
CA PRO A 101 -0.34 -0.37 -5.58
C PRO A 101 -0.39 -0.54 -7.10
N VAL A 102 -1.51 -0.14 -7.68
CA VAL A 102 -1.70 -0.14 -9.14
C VAL A 102 -1.63 1.28 -9.65
N VAL A 103 -0.80 1.49 -10.66
CA VAL A 103 -0.57 2.79 -11.25
C VAL A 103 -0.80 2.78 -12.75
N THR A 104 -1.08 3.96 -13.31
CA THR A 104 -1.05 4.23 -14.75
C THR A 104 0.39 4.36 -15.24
N ARG A 105 0.59 4.48 -16.56
CA ARG A 105 1.92 4.75 -17.15
C ARG A 105 2.58 6.01 -16.59
N ASP A 106 1.78 7.02 -16.25
CA ASP A 106 2.24 8.28 -15.64
C ASP A 106 2.43 8.18 -14.12
N LYS A 107 2.40 6.96 -13.57
CA LYS A 107 2.49 6.66 -12.12
C LYS A 107 1.37 7.27 -11.28
N ARG A 108 0.21 7.56 -11.87
CA ARG A 108 -0.98 7.89 -11.09
C ARG A 108 -1.47 6.68 -10.34
N LEU A 109 -1.67 6.84 -9.06
CA LEU A 109 -2.20 5.80 -8.20
C LEU A 109 -3.71 5.65 -8.44
N ILE A 110 -4.14 4.47 -8.87
CA ILE A 110 -5.54 4.21 -9.28
C ILE A 110 -6.20 3.06 -8.52
N GLY A 111 -5.43 2.30 -7.76
CA GLY A 111 -6.00 1.18 -7.03
C GLY A 111 -4.96 0.33 -6.33
N VAL A 112 -5.40 -0.78 -5.81
CA VAL A 112 -4.57 -1.82 -5.21
C VAL A 112 -5.01 -3.18 -5.73
N VAL A 113 -4.08 -4.09 -5.87
CA VAL A 113 -4.35 -5.50 -6.19
C VAL A 113 -3.75 -6.40 -5.14
N SER A 114 -4.48 -7.45 -4.77
CA SER A 114 -4.01 -8.48 -3.85
C SER A 114 -3.93 -9.85 -4.55
N LEU A 115 -3.17 -10.78 -3.98
CA LEU A 115 -3.15 -12.17 -4.45
C LEU A 115 -4.54 -12.81 -4.40
N ALA A 116 -5.37 -12.43 -3.42
CA ALA A 116 -6.74 -12.92 -3.31
C ALA A 116 -7.64 -12.43 -4.47
N ASP A 117 -7.46 -11.18 -4.90
CA ASP A 117 -8.21 -10.62 -6.04
C ASP A 117 -7.88 -11.34 -7.35
N MET A 118 -6.63 -11.80 -7.49
CA MET A 118 -6.18 -12.54 -8.67
C MET A 118 -6.63 -13.99 -8.67
N ALA A 119 -6.74 -14.63 -7.51
CA ALA A 119 -7.19 -16.01 -7.36
C ALA A 119 -8.69 -16.19 -7.60
N SER A 120 -9.47 -15.15 -7.36
CA SER A 120 -10.92 -15.13 -7.57
C SER A 120 -11.27 -13.89 -8.37
N PRO A 121 -11.20 -13.91 -9.71
CA PRO A 121 -11.59 -12.78 -10.51
C PRO A 121 -13.04 -12.43 -10.19
N LYS A 122 -13.24 -11.26 -9.61
CA LYS A 122 -14.58 -10.71 -9.40
C LYS A 122 -15.23 -10.58 -10.77
N THR A 123 -16.19 -11.42 -11.06
CA THR A 123 -17.17 -11.15 -12.12
C THR A 123 -17.67 -9.73 -11.88
N ALA A 124 -17.73 -8.93 -12.94
CA ALA A 124 -18.02 -7.51 -12.92
C ALA A 124 -19.07 -7.13 -11.88
N PRO A 125 -18.88 -6.03 -11.13
CA PRO A 125 -19.82 -5.64 -10.11
C PRO A 125 -21.16 -5.33 -10.76
N GLU A 126 -22.20 -6.07 -10.38
CA GLU A 126 -23.55 -5.58 -10.50
C GLU A 126 -23.64 -4.28 -9.70
N VAL A 127 -23.91 -3.21 -10.42
CA VAL A 127 -24.28 -1.93 -9.83
C VAL A 127 -25.68 -2.08 -9.25
N THR A 128 -25.75 -2.58 -8.03
CA THR A 128 -26.94 -2.46 -7.20
C THR A 128 -26.56 -1.79 -5.89
N GLY A 129 -27.23 -0.70 -5.66
CA GLY A 129 -26.99 0.26 -4.62
C GLY A 129 -27.03 -0.28 -3.20
N ALA A 130 -26.48 0.57 -2.30
CA ALA A 130 -26.63 0.56 -0.86
C ALA A 130 -26.41 -0.80 -0.19
N GLY A 131 -25.18 -1.13 0.06
CA GLY A 131 -24.77 -2.23 0.93
C GLY A 131 -23.90 -1.72 2.04
N THR A 132 -24.48 -1.60 3.23
CA THR A 132 -23.86 -1.56 4.53
C THR A 132 -22.44 -2.13 4.51
N ARG A 133 -21.47 -1.30 4.93
CA ARG A 133 -20.13 -1.76 5.31
C ARG A 133 -20.29 -2.82 6.38
N SER A 134 -20.19 -4.07 5.99
CA SER A 134 -20.07 -5.17 6.94
C SER A 134 -18.67 -5.10 7.54
N SER A 135 -18.60 -4.57 8.76
CA SER A 135 -17.43 -4.62 9.60
C SER A 135 -17.23 -6.05 10.07
N ARG A 136 -16.67 -6.90 9.21
CA ARG A 136 -16.20 -8.22 9.61
C ARG A 136 -14.72 -8.06 9.95
N PRO A 137 -14.29 -8.30 11.20
CA PRO A 137 -12.88 -8.31 11.56
C PRO A 137 -12.17 -9.38 10.72
N LEU A 138 -11.24 -8.97 9.88
CA LEU A 138 -10.34 -9.91 9.18
C LEU A 138 -9.51 -10.66 10.22
N PRO A 139 -9.29 -11.98 10.05
CA PRO A 139 -8.45 -12.75 10.97
C PRO A 139 -7.08 -12.09 11.10
N ARG A 140 -6.55 -12.02 12.31
CA ARG A 140 -5.26 -11.41 12.66
C ARG A 140 -4.05 -11.90 11.86
N ALA A 141 -4.17 -12.96 11.08
CA ALA A 141 -3.11 -13.53 10.26
C ALA A 141 -2.90 -12.82 8.90
N ASP A 142 -3.82 -11.94 8.47
CA ASP A 142 -3.77 -11.29 7.16
C ASP A 142 -3.32 -9.81 7.24
N ARG A 143 -2.51 -9.50 8.25
CA ARG A 143 -1.87 -8.20 8.38
C ARG A 143 -0.81 -8.06 7.31
N THR A 144 -1.23 -7.54 6.28
CA THR A 144 -0.74 -6.98 5.04
C THR A 144 0.74 -6.61 5.05
N VAL A 145 1.56 -7.45 4.48
CA VAL A 145 2.90 -7.03 4.04
C VAL A 145 2.71 -6.20 2.77
N TRP A 146 2.76 -4.89 2.91
CA TRP A 146 2.85 -3.99 1.78
C TRP A 146 4.24 -4.08 1.15
N ALA A 147 4.27 -3.88 -0.16
CA ALA A 147 5.43 -4.01 -1.00
C ALA A 147 6.52 -2.97 -0.68
N THR A 148 7.30 -3.24 0.34
CA THR A 148 8.56 -2.55 0.55
C THR A 148 9.70 -3.51 0.19
N ARG A 149 10.64 -3.08 -0.65
CA ARG A 149 11.89 -3.82 -0.82
C ARG A 149 12.54 -4.01 0.54
N PRO A 150 13.02 -5.21 0.87
CA PRO A 150 13.89 -5.36 2.02
C PRO A 150 15.08 -4.42 1.82
N VAL A 151 15.31 -3.54 2.79
CA VAL A 151 16.50 -2.71 2.81
C VAL A 151 17.69 -3.67 2.79
N ARG A 152 18.43 -3.73 1.68
CA ARG A 152 19.75 -4.34 1.70
C ARG A 152 20.53 -3.55 2.74
N LYS A 153 20.91 -4.20 3.82
CA LYS A 153 21.97 -3.69 4.68
C LYS A 153 23.21 -3.67 3.79
N GLU A 154 23.52 -2.52 3.23
CA GLU A 154 24.87 -2.30 2.74
C GLU A 154 25.77 -2.40 3.97
N THR A 155 26.54 -3.46 4.01
CA THR A 155 27.63 -3.59 4.95
C THR A 155 28.56 -2.44 4.61
N VAL A 156 28.54 -1.40 5.43
CA VAL A 156 29.59 -0.40 5.37
C VAL A 156 30.86 -1.14 5.76
N ALA A 157 31.67 -1.46 4.76
CA ALA A 157 33.03 -1.92 4.99
C ALA A 157 33.81 -0.77 5.62
N VAL A 158 34.29 -0.99 6.84
CA VAL A 158 35.25 -0.13 7.54
C VAL A 158 36.59 -0.24 6.84
#